data_e298e1857d951fbbe942f3c6eeff7722
#
_entry.id   e298e1857d951fbbe942f3c6eeff7722
#
_cell.length_a   1.000
_cell.length_b   1.000
_cell.length_c   1.000
_cell.angle_alpha   90.00
_cell.angle_beta   90.00
_cell.angle_gamma   90.00
#
_symmetry.space_group_name_H-M   'P 1'
#
loop_
_entity.id
_entity.type
_entity.pdbx_description
1 polymer ?
#
loop_
_entity_poly.entity_id
_entity_poly.type
_entity_poly.pdbx_seq_one_letter_code
_entity_poly.pdbx_strand_id
1 'polypeptide(L)'
;GASVILGSATPSLETFYRTSIGEYELLQLPNRANKAQLPKIHVVDLREELKQKNRSMFSRLLKDFICDRLTKHQQIMLFLNRRGYAGFVSCRSCGHVMRCPHCDISLTSHKNGTLVCHYCGYEEPIPQKCPKCGSHYIAAFGTGTQKVEEMVKKEFPQGRILRMDADTTKSKESYESILSAFANHEADILIGTQMIVKGHDFPDVTLVGILAADLSLNTGDYRAAERTYQLLS
;
A
#
# COMPACT_ATOMS: atom_id res chain seq x y z
N GLY A 1 -37.90 2.55 17.95
CA GLY A 1 -36.75 2.09 17.20
C GLY A 1 -35.47 2.62 17.82
N ALA A 2 -34.34 1.94 17.63
CA ALA A 2 -33.05 2.40 18.12
C ALA A 2 -32.47 3.45 17.16
N SER A 3 -31.82 4.49 17.71
CA SER A 3 -31.04 5.43 16.93
C SER A 3 -29.70 4.77 16.54
N VAL A 4 -29.27 4.95 15.29
CA VAL A 4 -28.02 4.40 14.76
C VAL A 4 -27.09 5.55 14.35
N ILE A 5 -25.85 5.52 14.82
CA ILE A 5 -24.82 6.49 14.45
C ILE A 5 -23.73 5.73 13.69
N LEU A 6 -23.44 6.19 12.48
CA LEU A 6 -22.35 5.66 11.63
C LEU A 6 -21.16 6.60 11.76
N GLY A 7 -20.07 6.14 12.35
CA GLY A 7 -18.83 6.93 12.50
C GLY A 7 -17.76 6.49 11.50
N SER A 8 -17.19 7.44 10.75
CA SER A 8 -16.06 7.19 9.85
C SER A 8 -15.31 8.49 9.57
N ALA A 9 -13.98 8.42 9.43
CA ALA A 9 -13.19 9.53 8.90
C ALA A 9 -13.32 9.64 7.37
N THR A 10 -13.63 8.52 6.70
CA THR A 10 -13.76 8.39 5.25
C THR A 10 -15.02 7.60 4.92
N PRO A 11 -16.23 8.20 5.08
CA PRO A 11 -17.48 7.52 4.79
C PRO A 11 -17.55 7.06 3.33
N SER A 12 -18.31 6.01 3.05
CA SER A 12 -18.54 5.58 1.68
C SER A 12 -19.27 6.65 0.88
N LEU A 13 -19.03 6.71 -0.43
CA LEU A 13 -19.69 7.66 -1.32
C LEU A 13 -21.23 7.52 -1.26
N GLU A 14 -21.74 6.29 -1.14
CA GLU A 14 -23.18 6.07 -1.00
C GLU A 14 -23.73 6.62 0.32
N THR A 15 -23.00 6.40 1.43
CA THR A 15 -23.42 6.94 2.74
C THR A 15 -23.37 8.46 2.72
N PHE A 16 -22.31 9.04 2.15
CA PHE A 16 -22.19 10.49 2.03
C PHE A 16 -23.27 11.09 1.12
N TYR A 17 -23.56 10.45 -0.01
CA TYR A 17 -24.66 10.86 -0.89
C TYR A 17 -26.01 10.86 -0.18
N ARG A 18 -26.31 9.88 0.67
CA ARG A 18 -27.55 9.85 1.46
C ARG A 18 -27.68 11.02 2.42
N THR A 19 -26.57 11.56 2.92
CA THR A 19 -26.62 12.80 3.71
C THR A 19 -26.94 14.01 2.83
N SER A 20 -26.45 14.06 1.59
CA SER A 20 -26.71 15.19 0.68
C SER A 20 -28.19 15.27 0.22
N ILE A 21 -28.88 14.15 0.17
CA ILE A 21 -30.32 14.10 -0.19
C ILE A 21 -31.25 14.09 1.04
N GLY A 22 -30.69 14.23 2.25
CA GLY A 22 -31.46 14.36 3.48
C GLY A 22 -32.01 13.04 4.06
N GLU A 23 -31.60 11.87 3.57
CA GLU A 23 -31.96 10.59 4.17
C GLU A 23 -31.23 10.35 5.50
N TYR A 24 -30.02 10.87 5.64
CA TYR A 24 -29.20 10.80 6.86
C TYR A 24 -28.84 12.20 7.32
N GLU A 25 -28.76 12.40 8.62
CA GLU A 25 -28.19 13.61 9.21
C GLU A 25 -26.67 13.54 9.22
N LEU A 26 -26.00 14.60 8.75
CA LEU A 26 -24.54 14.70 8.75
C LEU A 26 -24.03 15.42 9.99
N LEU A 27 -23.35 14.69 10.86
CA LEU A 27 -22.65 15.23 12.01
C LEU A 27 -21.15 15.29 11.71
N GLN A 28 -20.55 16.47 11.79
CA GLN A 28 -19.13 16.66 11.48
C GLN A 28 -18.31 16.96 12.73
N LEU A 29 -17.15 16.32 12.83
CA LEU A 29 -16.12 16.58 13.82
C LEU A 29 -14.92 17.24 13.12
N PRO A 30 -14.94 18.59 12.92
CA PRO A 30 -13.94 19.28 12.07
C PRO A 30 -12.55 19.36 12.70
N ASN A 31 -12.45 19.22 14.02
CA ASN A 31 -11.20 19.35 14.75
C ASN A 31 -10.72 18.00 15.28
N ARG A 32 -9.42 17.76 15.21
CA ARG A 32 -8.80 16.59 15.87
C ARG A 32 -8.81 16.76 17.38
N ALA A 33 -9.10 15.68 18.12
CA ALA A 33 -9.16 15.68 19.59
C ALA A 33 -7.87 16.24 20.24
N ASN A 34 -6.71 15.93 19.67
CA ASN A 34 -5.39 16.28 20.20
C ASN A 34 -4.79 17.54 19.57
N LYS A 35 -5.55 18.31 18.78
CA LYS A 35 -5.03 19.45 17.99
C LYS A 35 -3.80 19.09 17.13
N ALA A 36 -3.57 17.80 16.86
CA ALA A 36 -2.45 17.31 16.09
C ALA A 36 -2.57 17.79 14.63
N GLN A 37 -1.44 18.20 14.05
CA GLN A 37 -1.38 18.58 12.64
C GLN A 37 -1.50 17.33 11.75
N LEU A 38 -2.06 17.54 10.55
CA LEU A 38 -2.08 16.49 9.53
C LEU A 38 -0.65 16.17 9.08
N PRO A 39 -0.34 14.90 8.78
CA PRO A 39 0.97 14.54 8.26
C PRO A 39 1.22 15.21 6.91
N LYS A 40 2.49 15.57 6.66
CA LYS A 40 2.89 16.07 5.34
C LYS A 40 2.99 14.90 4.37
N ILE A 41 2.21 14.94 3.30
CA ILE A 41 2.18 13.88 2.30
C ILE A 41 3.09 14.25 1.13
N HIS A 42 3.97 13.31 0.75
CA HIS A 42 4.83 13.39 -0.43
C HIS A 42 4.47 12.25 -1.38
N VAL A 43 4.06 12.59 -2.60
CA VAL A 43 3.81 11.61 -3.65
C VAL A 43 4.99 11.60 -4.60
N VAL A 44 5.60 10.43 -4.82
CA VAL A 44 6.77 10.27 -5.68
C VAL A 44 6.44 9.37 -6.86
N ASP A 45 6.67 9.87 -8.07
CA ASP A 45 6.52 9.09 -9.29
C ASP A 45 7.74 8.21 -9.54
N LEU A 46 7.59 6.90 -9.36
CA LEU A 46 8.67 5.94 -9.59
C LEU A 46 9.11 5.83 -11.07
N ARG A 47 8.34 6.37 -12.02
CA ARG A 47 8.75 6.45 -13.43
C ARG A 47 9.87 7.48 -13.60
N GLU A 48 9.77 8.61 -12.90
CA GLU A 48 10.83 9.64 -12.88
C GLU A 48 12.09 9.12 -12.16
N GLU A 49 11.93 8.37 -11.08
CA GLU A 49 13.03 7.69 -10.40
C GLU A 49 13.77 6.73 -11.34
N LEU A 50 13.03 5.96 -12.16
CA LEU A 50 13.61 5.05 -13.15
C LEU A 50 14.40 5.81 -14.24
N LYS A 51 13.88 6.94 -14.76
CA LYS A 51 14.59 7.80 -15.72
C LYS A 51 15.91 8.29 -15.15
N GLN A 52 15.96 8.55 -13.85
CA GLN A 52 17.16 8.96 -13.12
C GLN A 52 17.99 7.76 -12.60
N LYS A 53 17.80 6.57 -13.22
CA LYS A 53 18.52 5.32 -12.96
C LYS A 53 18.25 4.68 -11.59
N ASN A 54 17.31 5.18 -10.80
CA ASN A 54 16.88 4.49 -9.59
C ASN A 54 15.95 3.33 -9.95
N ARG A 55 16.46 2.10 -9.88
CA ARG A 55 15.71 0.87 -10.15
C ARG A 55 15.12 0.25 -8.88
N SER A 56 15.40 0.82 -7.70
CA SER A 56 14.85 0.37 -6.42
C SER A 56 13.33 0.53 -6.39
N MET A 57 12.67 -0.23 -5.52
CA MET A 57 11.27 0.03 -5.18
C MET A 57 11.11 1.22 -4.24
N PHE A 58 12.20 1.65 -3.59
CA PHE A 58 12.23 2.83 -2.74
C PHE A 58 12.69 4.04 -3.55
N SER A 59 11.91 5.12 -3.49
CA SER A 59 12.36 6.41 -4.03
C SER A 59 13.55 6.95 -3.26
N ARG A 60 14.35 7.81 -3.87
CA ARG A 60 15.46 8.49 -3.17
C ARG A 60 14.94 9.27 -1.95
N LEU A 61 13.86 10.01 -2.12
CA LEU A 61 13.25 10.77 -1.03
C LEU A 61 12.85 9.87 0.15
N LEU A 62 12.27 8.69 -0.12
CA LEU A 62 11.93 7.75 0.95
C LEU A 62 13.17 7.20 1.65
N LYS A 63 14.24 6.90 0.89
CA LYS A 63 15.52 6.45 1.46
C LYS A 63 16.13 7.52 2.37
N ASP A 64 16.14 8.76 1.92
CA ASP A 64 16.68 9.90 2.69
C ASP A 64 15.88 10.06 4.01
N PHE A 65 14.55 9.95 3.95
CA PHE A 65 13.71 10.02 5.14
C PHE A 65 13.93 8.84 6.09
N ILE A 66 14.10 7.63 5.57
CA ILE A 66 14.40 6.45 6.40
C ILE A 66 15.75 6.66 7.12
N CYS A 67 16.79 7.07 6.41
CA CYS A 67 18.10 7.35 7.00
C CYS A 67 18.01 8.44 8.10
N ASP A 68 17.31 9.53 7.83
CA ASP A 68 17.11 10.61 8.80
C ASP A 68 16.38 10.12 10.07
N ARG A 69 15.35 9.31 9.93
CA ARG A 69 14.60 8.78 11.08
C ARG A 69 15.42 7.78 11.89
N LEU A 70 16.17 6.89 11.22
CA LEU A 70 17.07 5.96 11.91
C LEU A 70 18.16 6.71 12.70
N THR A 71 18.73 7.78 12.14
CA THR A 71 19.71 8.63 12.83
C THR A 71 19.12 9.32 14.07
N LYS A 72 17.83 9.65 14.03
CA LYS A 72 17.09 10.29 15.13
C LYS A 72 16.49 9.28 16.13
N HIS A 73 16.73 7.99 15.94
CA HIS A 73 16.11 6.90 16.71
C HIS A 73 14.58 6.95 16.73
N GLN A 74 13.99 7.43 15.64
CA GLN A 74 12.54 7.46 15.43
C GLN A 74 12.06 6.22 14.67
N GLN A 75 10.81 5.85 14.89
CA GLN A 75 10.24 4.66 14.28
C GLN A 75 9.62 4.94 12.91
N ILE A 76 9.62 3.91 12.07
CA ILE A 76 9.19 3.96 10.68
C ILE A 76 8.21 2.82 10.42
N MET A 77 7.12 3.12 9.72
CA MET A 77 6.25 2.08 9.15
C MET A 77 6.39 2.04 7.63
N LEU A 78 6.61 0.85 7.09
CA LEU A 78 6.56 0.61 5.65
C LEU A 78 5.31 -0.22 5.32
N PHE A 79 4.34 0.45 4.76
CA PHE A 79 3.06 -0.13 4.40
C PHE A 79 3.09 -0.63 2.96
N LEU A 80 2.88 -1.93 2.77
CA LEU A 80 2.70 -2.51 1.44
C LEU A 80 1.21 -2.61 1.13
N ASN A 81 0.77 -1.76 0.20
CA ASN A 81 -0.63 -1.74 -0.23
C ASN A 81 -0.94 -2.96 -1.11
N ARG A 82 -1.09 -4.14 -0.47
CA ARG A 82 -1.36 -5.41 -1.17
C ARG A 82 -2.59 -6.10 -0.60
N ARG A 83 -3.57 -6.35 -1.45
CA ARG A 83 -4.66 -7.31 -1.22
C ARG A 83 -4.50 -8.48 -2.19
N GLY A 84 -4.35 -9.72 -1.65
CA GLY A 84 -4.36 -10.96 -2.43
C GLY A 84 -3.03 -11.34 -3.09
N TYR A 85 -3.00 -12.56 -3.62
CA TYR A 85 -1.84 -13.19 -4.27
C TYR A 85 -1.59 -12.74 -5.71
N ALA A 86 -2.56 -12.07 -6.32
CA ALA A 86 -2.56 -11.77 -7.74
C ALA A 86 -1.90 -10.40 -8.00
N GLY A 87 -0.67 -10.43 -8.50
CA GLY A 87 0.00 -9.23 -9.00
C GLY A 87 -0.41 -8.95 -10.44
N PHE A 88 -0.84 -7.73 -10.73
CA PHE A 88 -0.94 -7.29 -12.12
C PHE A 88 0.45 -6.98 -12.68
N VAL A 89 0.56 -6.98 -14.01
CA VAL A 89 1.80 -6.64 -14.69
C VAL A 89 1.70 -5.23 -15.24
N SER A 90 2.72 -4.44 -14.99
CA SER A 90 2.81 -3.08 -15.51
C SER A 90 4.20 -2.73 -16.01
N CYS A 91 4.26 -1.71 -16.84
CA CYS A 91 5.50 -1.13 -17.33
C CYS A 91 5.99 -0.05 -16.35
N ARG A 92 7.16 -0.24 -15.78
CA ARG A 92 7.78 0.74 -14.87
C ARG A 92 8.18 2.06 -15.56
N SER A 93 8.36 2.04 -16.89
CA SER A 93 8.76 3.22 -17.65
C SER A 93 7.61 4.17 -17.96
N CYS A 94 6.42 3.64 -18.29
CA CYS A 94 5.28 4.48 -18.69
C CYS A 94 4.02 4.28 -17.85
N GLY A 95 4.02 3.33 -16.89
CA GLY A 95 2.87 3.04 -16.05
C GLY A 95 1.77 2.22 -16.72
N HIS A 96 1.96 1.78 -17.99
CA HIS A 96 0.95 0.97 -18.68
C HIS A 96 0.71 -0.34 -17.95
N VAL A 97 -0.54 -0.63 -17.62
CA VAL A 97 -1.00 -1.88 -16.99
C VAL A 97 -1.51 -2.80 -18.09
N MET A 98 -1.12 -4.09 -18.04
CA MET A 98 -1.64 -5.10 -18.97
C MET A 98 -3.08 -5.40 -18.62
N ARG A 99 -3.99 -5.17 -19.58
CA ARG A 99 -5.44 -5.31 -19.39
C ARG A 99 -6.03 -6.33 -20.33
N CYS A 100 -7.10 -6.98 -19.87
CA CYS A 100 -7.88 -7.88 -20.70
C CYS A 100 -8.57 -7.11 -21.83
N PRO A 101 -8.41 -7.52 -23.11
CA PRO A 101 -9.04 -6.84 -24.23
C PRO A 101 -10.56 -6.96 -24.25
N HIS A 102 -11.13 -7.92 -23.52
CA HIS A 102 -12.58 -8.16 -23.47
C HIS A 102 -13.26 -7.48 -22.27
N CYS A 103 -12.56 -7.40 -21.12
CA CYS A 103 -13.16 -6.95 -19.86
C CYS A 103 -12.58 -5.63 -19.33
N ASP A 104 -11.50 -5.12 -19.94
CA ASP A 104 -10.74 -3.93 -19.52
C ASP A 104 -10.24 -3.97 -18.06
N ILE A 105 -10.25 -5.14 -17.41
CA ILE A 105 -9.66 -5.34 -16.08
C ILE A 105 -8.20 -5.74 -16.21
N SER A 106 -7.42 -5.49 -15.17
CA SER A 106 -5.99 -5.86 -15.11
C SER A 106 -5.82 -7.36 -15.19
N LEU A 107 -4.89 -7.81 -16.04
CA LEU A 107 -4.49 -9.21 -16.12
C LEU A 107 -3.60 -9.59 -14.94
N THR A 108 -3.78 -10.79 -14.44
CA THR A 108 -3.03 -11.35 -13.31
C THR A 108 -1.88 -12.20 -13.80
N SER A 109 -0.69 -11.97 -13.25
CA SER A 109 0.50 -12.80 -13.52
C SER A 109 0.46 -14.11 -12.77
N HIS A 110 0.64 -15.21 -13.48
CA HIS A 110 0.82 -16.55 -12.93
C HIS A 110 2.27 -17.02 -12.99
N LYS A 111 2.61 -18.02 -12.17
CA LYS A 111 3.99 -18.54 -12.04
C LYS A 111 4.52 -19.18 -13.33
N ASN A 112 3.64 -19.63 -14.21
CA ASN A 112 3.98 -20.21 -15.52
C ASN A 112 4.34 -19.16 -16.60
N GLY A 113 4.39 -17.87 -16.25
CA GLY A 113 4.72 -16.80 -17.18
C GLY A 113 3.54 -16.33 -18.04
N THR A 114 2.32 -16.70 -17.68
CA THR A 114 1.09 -16.24 -18.36
C THR A 114 0.40 -15.11 -17.59
N LEU A 115 -0.31 -14.28 -18.33
CA LEU A 115 -1.27 -13.29 -17.85
C LEU A 115 -2.68 -13.84 -18.03
N VAL A 116 -3.47 -13.86 -16.97
CA VAL A 116 -4.82 -14.43 -16.99
C VAL A 116 -5.85 -13.40 -16.56
N CYS A 117 -6.95 -13.34 -17.28
CA CYS A 117 -8.15 -12.62 -16.85
C CYS A 117 -9.05 -13.55 -16.04
N HIS A 118 -9.15 -13.33 -14.73
CA HIS A 118 -10.02 -14.14 -13.87
C HIS A 118 -11.52 -13.88 -14.05
N TYR A 119 -11.90 -12.98 -14.96
CA TYR A 119 -13.29 -12.67 -15.24
C TYR A 119 -13.82 -13.46 -16.46
N CYS A 120 -13.05 -13.50 -17.56
CA CYS A 120 -13.47 -14.18 -18.80
C CYS A 120 -12.58 -15.36 -19.22
N GLY A 121 -11.51 -15.63 -18.46
CA GLY A 121 -10.57 -16.72 -18.78
C GLY A 121 -9.59 -16.40 -19.91
N TYR A 122 -9.54 -15.16 -20.42
CA TYR A 122 -8.55 -14.77 -21.43
C TYR A 122 -7.13 -14.95 -20.88
N GLU A 123 -6.25 -15.52 -21.70
CA GLU A 123 -4.86 -15.76 -21.37
C GLU A 123 -3.92 -15.26 -22.46
N GLU A 124 -2.79 -14.69 -22.07
CA GLU A 124 -1.69 -14.31 -22.96
C GLU A 124 -0.34 -14.46 -22.25
N PRO A 125 0.78 -14.65 -22.99
CA PRO A 125 2.10 -14.65 -22.38
C PRO A 125 2.47 -13.25 -21.88
N ILE A 126 3.32 -13.16 -20.84
CA ILE A 126 3.89 -11.89 -20.40
C ILE A 126 4.74 -11.31 -21.53
N PRO A 127 4.44 -10.12 -22.04
CA PRO A 127 5.18 -9.54 -23.15
C PRO A 127 6.62 -9.18 -22.72
N GLN A 128 7.59 -9.40 -23.60
CA GLN A 128 8.99 -9.03 -23.35
C GLN A 128 9.23 -7.51 -23.41
N LYS A 129 8.39 -6.79 -24.14
CA LYS A 129 8.41 -5.34 -24.31
C LYS A 129 7.04 -4.75 -24.04
N CYS A 130 7.02 -3.58 -23.47
CA CYS A 130 5.76 -2.86 -23.24
C CYS A 130 5.08 -2.54 -24.58
N PRO A 131 3.82 -2.95 -24.79
CA PRO A 131 3.10 -2.68 -26.02
C PRO A 131 2.88 -1.17 -26.27
N LYS A 132 2.91 -0.34 -25.19
CA LYS A 132 2.70 1.10 -25.29
C LYS A 132 3.99 1.89 -25.60
N CYS A 133 5.12 1.54 -24.97
CA CYS A 133 6.35 2.35 -25.06
C CYS A 133 7.60 1.58 -25.48
N GLY A 134 7.50 0.28 -25.77
CA GLY A 134 8.62 -0.57 -26.21
C GLY A 134 9.65 -0.91 -25.11
N SER A 135 9.49 -0.40 -23.89
CA SER A 135 10.43 -0.62 -22.79
C SER A 135 10.45 -2.09 -22.34
N HIS A 136 11.62 -2.58 -21.97
CA HIS A 136 11.81 -3.90 -21.33
C HIS A 136 11.52 -3.91 -19.82
N TYR A 137 11.24 -2.76 -19.19
CA TYR A 137 10.97 -2.66 -17.76
C TYR A 137 9.52 -3.04 -17.44
N ILE A 138 9.16 -4.26 -17.77
CA ILE A 138 7.88 -4.86 -17.42
C ILE A 138 8.10 -5.66 -16.13
N ALA A 139 7.27 -5.44 -15.13
CA ALA A 139 7.33 -6.15 -13.86
C ALA A 139 5.94 -6.58 -13.41
N ALA A 140 5.86 -7.80 -12.89
CA ALA A 140 4.74 -8.22 -12.09
C ALA A 140 4.87 -7.55 -10.71
N PHE A 141 3.89 -6.73 -10.35
CA PHE A 141 3.76 -6.21 -9.00
C PHE A 141 3.19 -7.31 -8.11
N GLY A 142 4.08 -8.13 -7.57
CA GLY A 142 3.77 -9.26 -6.69
C GLY A 142 4.77 -9.40 -5.54
N THR A 143 5.50 -8.32 -5.23
CA THR A 143 6.48 -8.32 -4.13
C THR A 143 5.75 -8.49 -2.80
N GLY A 144 6.00 -9.62 -2.12
CA GLY A 144 5.51 -9.84 -0.75
C GLY A 144 6.31 -9.04 0.26
N THR A 145 5.76 -8.93 1.46
CA THR A 145 6.42 -8.30 2.62
C THR A 145 7.79 -8.91 2.92
N GLN A 146 7.96 -10.22 2.71
CA GLN A 146 9.25 -10.89 2.86
C GLN A 146 10.33 -10.31 1.93
N LYS A 147 10.02 -10.08 0.66
CA LYS A 147 10.98 -9.49 -0.28
C LYS A 147 11.24 -8.01 0.04
N VAL A 148 10.24 -7.28 0.54
CA VAL A 148 10.43 -5.92 1.05
C VAL A 148 11.39 -5.93 2.22
N GLU A 149 11.22 -6.85 3.17
CA GLU A 149 12.09 -7.04 4.32
C GLU A 149 13.56 -7.31 3.91
N GLU A 150 13.76 -8.22 2.96
CA GLU A 150 15.10 -8.52 2.42
C GLU A 150 15.76 -7.27 1.79
N MET A 151 14.98 -6.49 1.05
CA MET A 151 15.47 -5.25 0.43
C MET A 151 15.78 -4.18 1.48
N VAL A 152 14.94 -4.03 2.51
CA VAL A 152 15.17 -3.08 3.61
C VAL A 152 16.42 -3.48 4.39
N LYS A 153 16.60 -4.76 4.73
CA LYS A 153 17.82 -5.28 5.38
C LYS A 153 19.09 -4.97 4.59
N LYS A 154 19.00 -5.08 3.27
CA LYS A 154 20.14 -4.79 2.39
C LYS A 154 20.46 -3.30 2.29
N GLU A 155 19.44 -2.44 2.21
CA GLU A 155 19.63 -1.00 2.02
C GLU A 155 19.86 -0.24 3.33
N PHE A 156 19.34 -0.77 4.45
CA PHE A 156 19.42 -0.16 5.80
C PHE A 156 19.86 -1.19 6.84
N PRO A 157 21.10 -1.71 6.76
CA PRO A 157 21.58 -2.78 7.63
C PRO A 157 21.66 -2.41 9.11
N GLN A 158 21.64 -1.11 9.42
CA GLN A 158 21.63 -0.59 10.79
C GLN A 158 20.24 -0.61 11.44
N GLY A 159 19.16 -0.73 10.65
CA GLY A 159 17.79 -0.72 11.17
C GLY A 159 17.34 -2.09 11.65
N ARG A 160 16.76 -2.16 12.83
CA ARG A 160 16.09 -3.35 13.35
C ARG A 160 14.70 -3.46 12.74
N ILE A 161 14.37 -4.60 12.14
CA ILE A 161 13.17 -4.75 11.33
C ILE A 161 12.25 -5.80 11.95
N LEU A 162 10.98 -5.46 12.07
CA LEU A 162 9.88 -6.39 12.30
C LEU A 162 8.98 -6.46 11.07
N ARG A 163 8.47 -7.66 10.79
CA ARG A 163 7.51 -7.91 9.73
C ARG A 163 6.20 -8.41 10.30
N MET A 164 5.10 -7.83 9.82
CA MET A 164 3.75 -8.15 10.24
C MET A 164 2.84 -8.42 9.04
N ASP A 165 2.58 -9.67 8.80
CA ASP A 165 1.69 -10.15 7.73
C ASP A 165 0.98 -11.45 8.14
N ALA A 166 0.17 -12.02 7.25
CA ALA A 166 -0.58 -13.24 7.53
C ALA A 166 0.30 -14.45 7.87
N ASP A 167 1.56 -14.48 7.41
CA ASP A 167 2.48 -15.58 7.69
C ASP A 167 3.10 -15.45 9.09
N THR A 168 3.34 -14.22 9.55
CA THR A 168 3.95 -13.93 10.86
C THR A 168 2.92 -13.81 11.98
N THR A 169 1.64 -13.62 11.66
CA THR A 169 0.54 -13.39 12.61
C THR A 169 -0.51 -14.50 12.57
N LYS A 170 -0.07 -15.76 12.65
CA LYS A 170 -0.96 -16.93 12.60
C LYS A 170 -1.80 -17.10 13.86
N SER A 171 -1.36 -16.56 15.00
CA SER A 171 -2.11 -16.55 16.25
C SER A 171 -2.27 -15.12 16.76
N LYS A 172 -3.23 -14.91 17.66
CA LYS A 172 -3.47 -13.63 18.32
C LYS A 172 -2.25 -13.20 19.14
N GLU A 173 -1.62 -14.15 19.81
CA GLU A 173 -0.44 -13.92 20.64
C GLU A 173 0.75 -13.42 19.79
N SER A 174 0.97 -13.99 18.60
CA SER A 174 2.03 -13.53 17.70
C SER A 174 1.78 -12.12 17.18
N TYR A 175 0.52 -11.77 16.94
CA TYR A 175 0.13 -10.41 16.56
C TYR A 175 0.43 -9.40 17.67
N GLU A 176 -0.03 -9.67 18.89
CA GLU A 176 0.18 -8.81 20.08
C GLU A 176 1.67 -8.69 20.44
N SER A 177 2.43 -9.77 20.31
CA SER A 177 3.88 -9.79 20.55
C SER A 177 4.65 -8.86 19.60
N ILE A 178 4.35 -8.90 18.28
CA ILE A 178 4.99 -8.01 17.30
C ILE A 178 4.69 -6.54 17.60
N LEU A 179 3.45 -6.22 17.95
CA LEU A 179 3.06 -4.84 18.27
C LEU A 179 3.71 -4.36 19.57
N SER A 180 3.76 -5.20 20.60
CA SER A 180 4.41 -4.89 21.86
C SER A 180 5.91 -4.68 21.67
N ALA A 181 6.58 -5.53 20.90
CA ALA A 181 8.00 -5.38 20.59
C ALA A 181 8.29 -4.06 19.85
N PHE A 182 7.41 -3.71 18.89
CA PHE A 182 7.55 -2.43 18.18
C PHE A 182 7.27 -1.24 19.12
N ALA A 183 6.23 -1.27 19.95
CA ALA A 183 5.93 -0.23 20.92
C ALA A 183 7.06 -0.05 21.94
N ASN A 184 7.76 -1.12 22.32
CA ASN A 184 8.88 -1.10 23.25
C ASN A 184 10.23 -0.73 22.58
N HIS A 185 10.23 -0.21 21.35
CA HIS A 185 11.44 0.16 20.61
C HIS A 185 12.42 -1.01 20.39
N GLU A 186 11.96 -2.26 20.35
CA GLU A 186 12.79 -3.40 19.97
C GLU A 186 13.10 -3.44 18.48
N ALA A 187 12.34 -2.68 17.67
CA ALA A 187 12.56 -2.47 16.25
C ALA A 187 12.35 -1.01 15.84
N ASP A 188 13.06 -0.63 14.78
CA ASP A 188 13.05 0.72 14.22
C ASP A 188 12.11 0.82 13.01
N ILE A 189 11.95 -0.30 12.28
CA ILE A 189 11.13 -0.37 11.05
C ILE A 189 10.12 -1.51 11.17
N LEU A 190 8.84 -1.17 11.08
CA LEU A 190 7.75 -2.15 10.96
C LEU A 190 7.29 -2.25 9.51
N ILE A 191 7.41 -3.43 8.91
CA ILE A 191 6.93 -3.71 7.56
C ILE A 191 5.65 -4.50 7.64
N GLY A 192 4.60 -4.05 6.96
CA GLY A 192 3.37 -4.83 6.97
C GLY A 192 2.38 -4.43 5.89
N THR A 193 1.22 -5.10 5.94
CA THR A 193 0.07 -4.85 5.09
C THR A 193 -1.01 -4.12 5.91
N GLN A 194 -2.27 -4.22 5.52
CA GLN A 194 -3.39 -3.54 6.18
C GLN A 194 -3.51 -3.82 7.69
N MET A 195 -2.84 -4.86 8.18
CA MET A 195 -2.88 -5.22 9.62
C MET A 195 -2.19 -4.19 10.51
N ILE A 196 -1.19 -3.46 10.00
CA ILE A 196 -0.46 -2.44 10.78
C ILE A 196 -1.17 -1.09 10.86
N VAL A 197 -2.23 -0.88 10.06
CA VAL A 197 -2.89 0.43 9.92
C VAL A 197 -4.02 0.63 10.93
N LYS A 198 -4.58 -0.44 11.50
CA LYS A 198 -5.81 -0.34 12.29
C LYS A 198 -5.57 -0.45 13.78
N GLY A 199 -6.00 0.57 14.52
CA GLY A 199 -6.20 0.49 15.97
C GLY A 199 -4.95 0.64 16.83
N HIS A 200 -3.85 1.15 16.28
CA HIS A 200 -2.60 1.35 17.01
C HIS A 200 -2.18 2.82 16.98
N ASP A 201 -1.75 3.31 18.13
CA ASP A 201 -1.14 4.62 18.28
C ASP A 201 0.33 4.42 18.70
N PHE A 202 1.24 4.76 17.79
CA PHE A 202 2.69 4.71 18.03
C PHE A 202 3.24 6.13 17.95
N PRO A 203 3.43 6.82 19.06
CA PRO A 203 3.80 8.24 19.08
C PRO A 203 5.15 8.52 18.42
N ASP A 204 6.06 7.54 18.43
CA ASP A 204 7.41 7.67 17.87
C ASP A 204 7.51 7.30 16.39
N VAL A 205 6.41 6.87 15.77
CA VAL A 205 6.33 6.68 14.32
C VAL A 205 6.16 8.04 13.64
N THR A 206 7.24 8.53 13.06
CA THR A 206 7.29 9.84 12.38
C THR A 206 7.39 9.75 10.86
N LEU A 207 7.49 8.53 10.34
CA LEU A 207 7.50 8.27 8.90
C LEU A 207 6.65 7.04 8.56
N VAL A 208 5.72 7.23 7.64
CA VAL A 208 4.98 6.13 7.01
C VAL A 208 5.32 6.11 5.52
N GLY A 209 5.99 5.06 5.07
CA GLY A 209 6.28 4.84 3.65
C GLY A 209 5.24 3.90 3.03
N ILE A 210 4.45 4.40 2.09
CA ILE A 210 3.45 3.59 1.39
C ILE A 210 4.05 3.09 0.08
N LEU A 211 4.28 1.78 0.02
CA LEU A 211 4.88 1.14 -1.14
C LEU A 211 3.79 0.68 -2.10
N ALA A 212 3.98 0.96 -3.39
CA ALA A 212 3.04 0.57 -4.44
C ALA A 212 1.59 1.00 -4.14
N ALA A 213 1.40 2.29 -3.83
CA ALA A 213 0.11 2.87 -3.47
C ALA A 213 -0.98 2.64 -4.52
N ASP A 214 -0.59 2.54 -5.79
CA ASP A 214 -1.45 2.32 -6.96
C ASP A 214 -1.88 0.86 -7.18
N LEU A 215 -1.34 -0.10 -6.43
CA LEU A 215 -1.72 -1.52 -6.57
C LEU A 215 -3.22 -1.74 -6.42
N SER A 216 -3.85 -1.12 -5.45
CA SER A 216 -5.28 -1.28 -5.19
C SER A 216 -6.17 -0.55 -6.21
N LEU A 217 -5.64 0.43 -6.95
CA LEU A 217 -6.38 1.10 -8.03
C LEU A 217 -6.63 0.20 -9.24
N ASN A 218 -5.79 -0.82 -9.42
CA ASN A 218 -5.83 -1.73 -10.57
C ASN A 218 -6.48 -3.09 -10.23
N THR A 219 -7.32 -3.14 -9.22
CA THR A 219 -8.19 -4.29 -8.95
C THR A 219 -9.45 -4.20 -9.82
N GLY A 220 -10.05 -5.35 -10.17
CA GLY A 220 -11.30 -5.40 -10.95
C GLY A 220 -12.55 -4.95 -10.17
N ASP A 221 -12.40 -4.11 -9.15
CA ASP A 221 -13.47 -3.61 -8.29
C ASP A 221 -13.76 -2.13 -8.66
N TYR A 222 -15.03 -1.83 -8.97
CA TYR A 222 -15.45 -0.45 -9.30
C TYR A 222 -15.21 0.55 -8.16
N ARG A 223 -15.14 0.06 -6.91
CA ARG A 223 -14.80 0.87 -5.72
C ARG A 223 -13.30 0.95 -5.45
N ALA A 224 -12.45 0.51 -6.37
CA ALA A 224 -11.00 0.45 -6.15
C ALA A 224 -10.40 1.81 -5.74
N ALA A 225 -10.80 2.89 -6.40
CA ALA A 225 -10.34 4.24 -6.08
C ALA A 225 -10.80 4.70 -4.70
N GLU A 226 -12.07 4.52 -4.37
CA GLU A 226 -12.63 4.85 -3.07
C GLU A 226 -11.94 4.08 -1.93
N ARG A 227 -11.80 2.76 -2.08
CA ARG A 227 -11.13 1.92 -1.08
C ARG A 227 -9.65 2.26 -0.93
N THR A 228 -8.99 2.65 -2.03
CA THR A 228 -7.60 3.12 -1.97
C THR A 228 -7.51 4.42 -1.19
N TYR A 229 -8.39 5.37 -1.46
CA TYR A 229 -8.47 6.62 -0.71
C TYR A 229 -8.71 6.36 0.78
N GLN A 230 -9.73 5.56 1.13
CA GLN A 230 -10.05 5.20 2.52
C GLN A 230 -8.90 4.50 3.27
N LEU A 231 -8.04 3.79 2.53
CA LEU A 231 -6.89 3.10 3.11
C LEU A 231 -5.71 4.03 3.35
N LEU A 232 -5.55 5.06 2.52
CA LEU A 232 -4.40 5.96 2.54
C LEU A 232 -4.64 7.25 3.36
N SER A 233 -5.91 7.51 3.72
CA SER A 233 -6.34 8.65 4.55
C SER A 233 -6.40 8.32 6.02
#